data_972e72e394a7a7d1caad3f538ecf0684
#
_entry.id   972e72e394a7a7d1caad3f538ecf0684
#
_cell.length_a   1.000
_cell.length_b   1.000
_cell.length_c   1.000
_cell.angle_alpha   90.00
_cell.angle_beta   90.00
_cell.angle_gamma   90.00
#
_symmetry.space_group_name_H-M   'P 1'
#
loop_
_entity.id
_entity.type
_entity.pdbx_description
1 polymer ?
#
loop_
_entity_poly.entity_id
_entity_poly.type
_entity_poly.pdbx_seq_one_letter_code
_entity_poly.pdbx_strand_id
1 'polypeptide(L)'
;YEILHPLMKISEQLIILKNLNFKVVPSLLIENSPSLSMFNYLKETLESRKKKSFYLIDGIIIRHNSIYALPISGNPKYAFAFKMDSEEQFGETIVENINWNPSKYGYLKPQLVVKPIIIGGVTIKHLTGKNAKFIKDNKIGIGTELKIKRSGDVIPDIVEIIKSSTEPLLPDNINYTWNETNVDIIIQNDNSVKDSINIKLITDFFKKLKTD
;
A
#
# COMPACT_ATOMS: atom_id res chain seq x y z
N TYR A 1 18.89 6.39 -11.18
CA TYR A 1 19.85 5.97 -12.20
C TYR A 1 20.90 5.07 -11.58
N GLU A 2 21.41 4.10 -12.32
CA GLU A 2 22.46 3.16 -11.91
C GLU A 2 23.39 2.90 -13.11
N ILE A 3 24.68 2.75 -12.83
CA ILE A 3 25.68 2.37 -13.84
C ILE A 3 25.81 0.86 -13.83
N LEU A 4 25.40 0.22 -14.90
CA LEU A 4 25.41 -1.25 -15.00
C LEU A 4 26.81 -1.80 -15.33
N HIS A 5 27.56 -1.09 -16.14
CA HIS A 5 28.91 -1.48 -16.56
C HIS A 5 29.83 -0.27 -16.71
N PRO A 6 31.10 -0.34 -16.24
CA PRO A 6 31.63 -1.45 -15.43
C PRO A 6 31.03 -1.50 -14.03
N LEU A 7 31.08 -2.68 -13.39
CA LEU A 7 30.67 -2.80 -11.98
C LEU A 7 31.61 -1.99 -11.08
N MET A 8 31.04 -1.20 -10.18
CA MET A 8 31.80 -0.33 -9.28
C MET A 8 31.04 -0.11 -7.96
N LYS A 9 31.72 0.44 -6.97
CA LYS A 9 31.10 0.79 -5.68
C LYS A 9 29.99 1.84 -5.89
N ILE A 10 28.95 1.76 -5.08
CA ILE A 10 27.83 2.72 -5.21
C ILE A 10 28.28 4.17 -4.98
N SER A 11 29.22 4.39 -4.07
CA SER A 11 29.79 5.74 -3.85
C SER A 11 30.46 6.32 -5.10
N GLU A 12 31.17 5.49 -5.85
CA GLU A 12 31.82 5.88 -7.10
C GLU A 12 30.79 6.17 -8.20
N GLN A 13 29.75 5.31 -8.31
CA GLN A 13 28.66 5.53 -9.26
C GLN A 13 27.95 6.87 -9.03
N LEU A 14 27.64 7.21 -7.78
CA LEU A 14 26.96 8.46 -7.45
C LEU A 14 27.82 9.69 -7.79
N ILE A 15 29.15 9.61 -7.61
CA ILE A 15 30.09 10.68 -8.02
C ILE A 15 30.08 10.85 -9.54
N ILE A 16 30.19 9.75 -10.29
CA ILE A 16 30.19 9.79 -11.76
C ILE A 16 28.86 10.35 -12.28
N LEU A 17 27.74 9.86 -11.78
CA LEU A 17 26.42 10.35 -12.19
C LEU A 17 26.24 11.86 -11.88
N LYS A 18 26.73 12.31 -10.72
CA LYS A 18 26.71 13.74 -10.39
C LYS A 18 27.56 14.57 -11.35
N ASN A 19 28.75 14.08 -11.71
CA ASN A 19 29.63 14.76 -12.65
C ASN A 19 29.06 14.82 -14.07
N LEU A 20 28.21 13.84 -14.41
CA LEU A 20 27.44 13.81 -15.66
C LEU A 20 26.14 14.64 -15.58
N ASN A 21 25.97 15.47 -14.55
CA ASN A 21 24.79 16.30 -14.30
C ASN A 21 23.48 15.54 -14.06
N PHE A 22 23.54 14.25 -13.68
CA PHE A 22 22.35 13.56 -13.20
C PHE A 22 21.99 14.03 -11.80
N LYS A 23 20.69 14.13 -11.53
CA LYS A 23 20.17 14.41 -10.20
C LYS A 23 20.26 13.14 -9.37
N VAL A 24 21.23 13.08 -8.47
CA VAL A 24 21.44 11.92 -7.58
C VAL A 24 20.79 12.14 -6.23
N VAL A 25 20.41 11.03 -5.57
CA VAL A 25 19.88 11.07 -4.21
C VAL A 25 20.97 11.52 -3.22
N PRO A 26 20.62 12.28 -2.18
CA PRO A 26 21.55 12.59 -1.10
C PRO A 26 22.08 11.31 -0.44
N SER A 27 23.38 11.13 -0.40
CA SER A 27 24.03 9.95 0.16
C SER A 27 25.08 10.34 1.19
N LEU A 28 25.40 9.42 2.10
CA LEU A 28 26.45 9.54 3.09
C LEU A 28 27.20 8.23 3.16
N LEU A 29 28.53 8.29 3.10
CA LEU A 29 29.41 7.16 3.33
C LEU A 29 29.79 7.12 4.82
N ILE A 30 29.58 5.97 5.45
CA ILE A 30 29.95 5.72 6.84
C ILE A 30 31.07 4.67 6.82
N GLU A 31 32.25 5.02 7.28
CA GLU A 31 33.41 4.16 7.24
C GLU A 31 33.45 3.16 8.41
N ASN A 32 32.98 3.58 9.59
CA ASN A 32 32.93 2.72 10.78
C ASN A 32 31.48 2.44 11.15
N SER A 33 31.15 1.16 11.35
CA SER A 33 29.82 0.79 11.81
C SER A 33 29.61 1.33 13.22
N PRO A 34 28.68 2.26 13.44
CA PRO A 34 28.36 2.72 14.78
C PRO A 34 27.80 1.55 15.59
N SER A 35 28.25 1.42 16.83
CA SER A 35 27.73 0.48 17.81
C SER A 35 26.23 0.73 18.11
N LEU A 36 25.72 0.31 19.24
CA LEU A 36 24.33 0.40 19.73
C LEU A 36 23.51 1.67 19.39
N SER A 37 24.14 2.74 18.91
CA SER A 37 23.47 3.99 18.50
C SER A 37 23.01 4.02 17.03
N MET A 38 23.24 2.97 16.23
CA MET A 38 22.91 2.99 14.79
C MET A 38 21.42 3.25 14.54
N PHE A 39 20.56 2.64 15.34
CA PHE A 39 19.10 2.85 15.18
C PHE A 39 18.73 4.33 15.37
N ASN A 40 19.20 4.96 16.41
CA ASN A 40 18.92 6.38 16.69
C ASN A 40 19.50 7.28 15.58
N TYR A 41 20.72 6.99 15.13
CA TYR A 41 21.33 7.71 14.02
C TYR A 41 20.51 7.59 12.71
N LEU A 42 20.04 6.38 12.37
CA LEU A 42 19.20 6.18 11.20
C LEU A 42 17.84 6.87 11.33
N LYS A 43 17.26 6.87 12.52
CA LYS A 43 16.03 7.58 12.85
C LYS A 43 16.18 9.08 12.61
N GLU A 44 17.16 9.70 13.23
CA GLU A 44 17.44 11.14 13.10
C GLU A 44 17.75 11.53 11.64
N THR A 45 18.53 10.68 10.95
CA THR A 45 18.86 10.87 9.54
C THR A 45 17.61 10.84 8.68
N LEU A 46 16.71 9.86 8.89
CA LEU A 46 15.45 9.75 8.14
C LEU A 46 14.55 10.96 8.40
N GLU A 47 14.36 11.35 9.66
CA GLU A 47 13.55 12.51 10.03
C GLU A 47 14.11 13.82 9.43
N SER A 48 15.44 14.02 9.51
CA SER A 48 16.09 15.18 8.90
C SER A 48 15.90 15.21 7.38
N ARG A 49 16.00 14.05 6.71
CA ARG A 49 15.81 13.94 5.26
C ARG A 49 14.37 14.15 4.85
N LYS A 50 13.39 13.62 5.59
CA LYS A 50 11.96 13.88 5.36
C LYS A 50 11.66 15.39 5.39
N LYS A 51 12.25 16.13 6.33
CA LYS A 51 12.05 17.59 6.44
C LYS A 51 12.71 18.39 5.33
N LYS A 52 13.86 17.94 4.83
CA LYS A 52 14.69 18.68 3.84
C LYS A 52 14.47 18.26 2.41
N SER A 53 13.85 17.13 2.17
CA SER A 53 13.62 16.60 0.83
C SER A 53 12.51 17.36 0.12
N PHE A 54 12.74 17.67 -1.15
CA PHE A 54 11.69 18.18 -2.04
C PHE A 54 10.67 17.10 -2.41
N TYR A 55 11.06 15.82 -2.31
CA TYR A 55 10.20 14.68 -2.57
C TYR A 55 9.74 14.05 -1.28
N LEU A 56 8.53 13.49 -1.26
CA LEU A 56 8.09 12.62 -0.17
C LEU A 56 8.95 11.37 -0.18
N ILE A 57 9.53 11.05 0.98
CA ILE A 57 10.33 9.85 1.19
C ILE A 57 9.76 9.05 2.36
N ASP A 58 9.65 7.75 2.20
CA ASP A 58 9.12 6.82 3.20
C ASP A 58 10.22 6.13 4.00
N GLY A 59 11.46 6.13 3.49
CA GLY A 59 12.60 5.48 4.12
C GLY A 59 13.94 5.89 3.51
N ILE A 60 15.00 5.30 4.03
CA ILE A 60 16.38 5.40 3.51
C ILE A 60 16.88 4.02 3.19
N ILE A 61 17.72 3.93 2.13
CA ILE A 61 18.38 2.69 1.76
C ILE A 61 19.76 2.65 2.40
N ILE A 62 20.04 1.61 3.14
CA ILE A 62 21.35 1.29 3.68
C ILE A 62 21.96 0.21 2.80
N ARG A 63 23.14 0.47 2.26
CA ARG A 63 23.82 -0.45 1.34
C ARG A 63 25.30 -0.56 1.68
N HIS A 64 25.82 -1.77 1.63
CA HIS A 64 27.26 -1.99 1.74
C HIS A 64 28.01 -1.42 0.52
N ASN A 65 29.08 -0.64 0.76
CA ASN A 65 29.83 0.05 -0.29
C ASN A 65 30.92 -0.83 -0.87
N SER A 66 30.54 -1.97 -1.45
CA SER A 66 31.42 -2.86 -2.18
C SER A 66 30.85 -3.16 -3.56
N ILE A 67 31.66 -3.79 -4.40
CA ILE A 67 31.25 -4.21 -5.74
C ILE A 67 30.46 -5.50 -5.60
N TYR A 68 29.25 -5.51 -6.13
CA TYR A 68 28.36 -6.66 -6.17
C TYR A 68 27.80 -6.86 -7.56
N ALA A 69 27.61 -8.13 -7.93
CA ALA A 69 26.81 -8.45 -9.10
C ALA A 69 25.35 -8.06 -8.84
N LEU A 70 24.66 -7.62 -9.88
CA LEU A 70 23.24 -7.31 -9.79
C LEU A 70 22.45 -8.59 -9.49
N PRO A 71 21.46 -8.55 -8.59
CA PRO A 71 20.63 -9.71 -8.32
C PRO A 71 19.79 -10.05 -9.56
N ILE A 72 19.72 -11.34 -9.90
CA ILE A 72 18.89 -11.84 -11.02
C ILE A 72 17.40 -11.68 -10.67
N SER A 73 17.06 -11.80 -9.40
CA SER A 73 15.68 -11.64 -8.90
C SER A 73 15.68 -11.26 -7.41
N GLY A 74 14.62 -10.58 -6.97
CA GLY A 74 14.41 -10.20 -5.57
C GLY A 74 15.29 -9.04 -5.10
N ASN A 75 15.24 -8.78 -3.81
CA ASN A 75 16.02 -7.71 -3.19
C ASN A 75 17.48 -8.12 -2.93
N PRO A 76 18.43 -7.20 -3.10
CA PRO A 76 19.85 -7.49 -2.85
C PRO A 76 20.10 -7.76 -1.35
N LYS A 77 20.88 -8.82 -1.05
CA LYS A 77 21.23 -9.16 0.35
C LYS A 77 22.21 -8.17 1.00
N TYR A 78 22.85 -7.32 0.20
CA TYR A 78 23.83 -6.32 0.64
C TYR A 78 23.21 -4.94 0.86
N ALA A 79 21.89 -4.83 0.79
CA ALA A 79 21.17 -3.60 1.03
C ALA A 79 19.81 -3.88 1.68
N PHE A 80 19.33 -2.93 2.49
CA PHE A 80 18.00 -2.97 3.07
C PHE A 80 17.40 -1.57 3.17
N ALA A 81 16.08 -1.51 3.19
CA ALA A 81 15.35 -0.27 3.43
C ALA A 81 15.11 -0.11 4.93
N PHE A 82 15.56 1.00 5.50
CA PHE A 82 15.19 1.42 6.83
C PHE A 82 13.96 2.35 6.72
N LYS A 83 12.87 1.89 7.29
CA LYS A 83 11.63 2.64 7.38
C LYS A 83 11.27 2.76 8.85
N MET A 84 10.70 3.88 9.20
CA MET A 84 10.04 4.02 10.49
C MET A 84 8.55 4.04 10.23
N ASP A 85 7.81 3.35 11.07
CA ASP A 85 6.39 3.55 11.11
C ASP A 85 6.15 5.03 11.41
N SER A 86 5.52 5.72 10.46
CA SER A 86 4.96 7.03 10.76
C SER A 86 4.00 6.82 11.92
N GLU A 87 3.96 7.73 12.87
CA GLU A 87 2.98 7.72 13.96
C GLU A 87 1.63 7.33 13.36
N GLU A 88 1.08 6.21 13.85
CA GLU A 88 -0.21 5.73 13.40
C GLU A 88 -1.21 6.84 13.70
N GLN A 89 -1.75 7.41 12.63
CA GLN A 89 -2.75 8.44 12.78
C GLN A 89 -4.12 7.78 12.70
N PHE A 90 -4.91 8.00 13.71
CA PHE A 90 -6.24 7.46 13.84
C PHE A 90 -7.28 8.53 13.52
N GLY A 91 -8.44 8.08 13.10
CA GLY A 91 -9.61 8.92 12.95
C GLY A 91 -10.88 8.10 13.04
N GLU A 92 -11.99 8.76 13.35
CA GLU A 92 -13.29 8.14 13.44
C GLU A 92 -14.17 8.64 12.30
N THR A 93 -14.90 7.74 11.67
CA THR A 93 -15.77 8.04 10.54
C THR A 93 -17.00 7.14 10.55
N ILE A 94 -17.97 7.49 9.71
CA ILE A 94 -19.27 6.80 9.61
C ILE A 94 -19.42 6.25 8.20
N VAL A 95 -19.90 5.02 8.09
CA VAL A 95 -20.24 4.40 6.81
C VAL A 95 -21.49 5.04 6.23
N GLU A 96 -21.37 5.55 5.02
CA GLU A 96 -22.47 6.15 4.25
C GLU A 96 -23.04 5.17 3.23
N ASN A 97 -22.20 4.27 2.68
CA ASN A 97 -22.61 3.24 1.73
C ASN A 97 -21.59 2.13 1.62
N ILE A 98 -21.95 1.02 0.99
CA ILE A 98 -21.02 -0.07 0.60
C ILE A 98 -21.20 -0.36 -0.88
N ASN A 99 -20.14 -0.13 -1.65
CA ASN A 99 -20.08 -0.49 -3.06
C ASN A 99 -19.55 -1.93 -3.20
N TRP A 100 -20.31 -2.77 -3.86
CA TRP A 100 -19.93 -4.15 -4.12
C TRP A 100 -19.33 -4.27 -5.53
N ASN A 101 -18.01 -4.37 -5.59
CA ASN A 101 -17.27 -4.36 -6.85
C ASN A 101 -16.90 -5.79 -7.29
N PRO A 102 -17.28 -6.23 -8.49
CA PRO A 102 -16.89 -7.54 -8.98
C PRO A 102 -15.36 -7.59 -9.19
N SER A 103 -14.75 -8.67 -8.73
CA SER A 103 -13.36 -9.01 -9.06
C SER A 103 -13.31 -9.71 -10.43
N LYS A 104 -12.12 -9.89 -10.98
CA LYS A 104 -11.91 -10.65 -12.22
C LYS A 104 -12.34 -12.14 -12.13
N TYR A 105 -12.52 -12.66 -10.94
CA TYR A 105 -12.98 -14.03 -10.69
C TYR A 105 -14.45 -14.12 -10.26
N GLY A 106 -15.23 -13.04 -10.42
CA GLY A 106 -16.64 -13.01 -10.07
C GLY A 106 -16.94 -12.83 -8.57
N TYR A 107 -15.93 -12.69 -7.71
CA TYR A 107 -16.16 -12.35 -6.30
C TYR A 107 -16.57 -10.90 -6.16
N LEU A 108 -17.58 -10.61 -5.35
CA LEU A 108 -17.93 -9.25 -4.94
C LEU A 108 -17.07 -8.81 -3.77
N LYS A 109 -16.32 -7.74 -3.97
CA LYS A 109 -15.45 -7.14 -2.94
C LYS A 109 -16.07 -5.85 -2.42
N PRO A 110 -16.28 -5.75 -1.09
CA PRO A 110 -16.90 -4.57 -0.51
C PRO A 110 -15.89 -3.41 -0.43
N GLN A 111 -16.33 -2.24 -0.85
CA GLN A 111 -15.67 -0.96 -0.65
C GLN A 111 -16.60 -0.07 0.16
N LEU A 112 -16.21 0.27 1.37
CA LEU A 112 -16.96 1.19 2.21
C LEU A 112 -16.80 2.61 1.68
N VAL A 113 -17.90 3.29 1.49
CA VAL A 113 -17.98 4.75 1.31
C VAL A 113 -18.20 5.34 2.69
N VAL A 114 -17.33 6.22 3.13
CA VAL A 114 -17.39 6.79 4.47
C VAL A 114 -17.46 8.30 4.43
N LYS A 115 -18.00 8.89 5.48
CA LYS A 115 -17.96 10.34 5.67
C LYS A 115 -16.51 10.81 5.56
N PRO A 116 -16.22 11.78 4.67
CA PRO A 116 -14.86 12.22 4.43
C PRO A 116 -14.13 12.64 5.70
N ILE A 117 -12.96 12.07 5.94
CA ILE A 117 -12.10 12.40 7.09
C ILE A 117 -10.67 12.67 6.63
N ILE A 118 -9.98 13.60 7.28
CA ILE A 118 -8.57 13.91 6.99
C ILE A 118 -7.69 13.22 8.00
N ILE A 119 -6.81 12.32 7.51
CA ILE A 119 -5.80 11.64 8.34
C ILE A 119 -4.44 11.79 7.63
N GLY A 120 -3.46 12.33 8.34
CA GLY A 120 -2.13 12.55 7.76
C GLY A 120 -2.12 13.49 6.55
N GLY A 121 -3.00 14.49 6.54
CA GLY A 121 -3.11 15.43 5.41
C GLY A 121 -3.83 14.87 4.17
N VAL A 122 -4.34 13.64 4.22
CA VAL A 122 -5.05 12.99 3.10
C VAL A 122 -6.52 12.81 3.46
N THR A 123 -7.40 13.20 2.53
CA THR A 123 -8.84 12.98 2.68
C THR A 123 -9.21 11.54 2.29
N ILE A 124 -9.73 10.79 3.25
CA ILE A 124 -10.19 9.42 3.09
C ILE A 124 -11.71 9.45 2.88
N LYS A 125 -12.16 8.85 1.78
CA LYS A 125 -13.59 8.69 1.42
C LYS A 125 -13.97 7.23 1.22
N HIS A 126 -12.98 6.37 0.99
CA HIS A 126 -13.18 4.95 0.68
C HIS A 126 -12.24 4.09 1.50
N LEU A 127 -12.75 2.96 1.98
CA LEU A 127 -12.02 1.94 2.71
C LEU A 127 -12.28 0.57 2.11
N THR A 128 -11.36 -0.36 2.29
CA THR A 128 -11.65 -1.76 2.01
C THR A 128 -12.56 -2.33 3.10
N GLY A 129 -13.64 -2.99 2.70
CA GLY A 129 -14.51 -3.75 3.59
C GLY A 129 -14.01 -5.18 3.84
N LYS A 130 -12.74 -5.47 3.51
CA LYS A 130 -12.10 -6.78 3.63
C LYS A 130 -12.79 -7.84 2.77
N ASN A 131 -13.87 -8.47 3.26
CA ASN A 131 -14.66 -9.49 2.56
C ASN A 131 -16.12 -9.47 3.02
N ALA A 132 -16.97 -10.26 2.37
CA ALA A 132 -18.40 -10.31 2.66
C ALA A 132 -18.71 -10.83 4.07
N LYS A 133 -17.94 -11.81 4.54
CA LYS A 133 -18.07 -12.32 5.90
C LYS A 133 -17.82 -11.25 6.94
N PHE A 134 -16.78 -10.44 6.75
CA PHE A 134 -16.46 -9.33 7.65
C PHE A 134 -17.61 -8.31 7.74
N ILE A 135 -18.23 -7.96 6.61
CA ILE A 135 -19.40 -7.06 6.58
C ILE A 135 -20.58 -7.67 7.34
N LYS A 136 -20.88 -8.95 7.07
CA LYS A 136 -22.01 -9.66 7.70
C LYS A 136 -21.84 -9.82 9.20
N ASP A 137 -20.71 -10.41 9.62
CA ASP A 137 -20.47 -10.80 11.03
C ASP A 137 -20.39 -9.58 11.95
N ASN A 138 -19.87 -8.47 11.43
CA ASN A 138 -19.76 -7.22 12.19
C ASN A 138 -20.94 -6.27 11.98
N LYS A 139 -21.97 -6.69 11.25
CA LYS A 139 -23.16 -5.87 10.94
C LYS A 139 -22.77 -4.49 10.42
N ILE A 140 -21.88 -4.45 9.41
CA ILE A 140 -21.46 -3.20 8.80
C ILE A 140 -22.51 -2.77 7.77
N GLY A 141 -23.09 -1.61 7.97
CA GLY A 141 -24.08 -0.98 7.11
C GLY A 141 -24.04 0.53 7.24
N ILE A 142 -25.03 1.21 6.69
CA ILE A 142 -25.14 2.66 6.80
C ILE A 142 -25.24 3.05 8.27
N GLY A 143 -24.46 4.05 8.69
CA GLY A 143 -24.42 4.53 10.07
C GLY A 143 -23.47 3.76 10.99
N THR A 144 -22.75 2.75 10.48
CA THR A 144 -21.68 2.10 11.25
C THR A 144 -20.55 3.09 11.55
N GLU A 145 -20.17 3.20 12.82
CA GLU A 145 -19.09 4.06 13.28
C GLU A 145 -17.78 3.24 13.33
N LEU A 146 -16.75 3.72 12.66
CA LEU A 146 -15.48 3.03 12.51
C LEU A 146 -14.32 3.88 13.02
N LYS A 147 -13.39 3.24 13.74
CA LYS A 147 -12.06 3.78 13.96
C LYS A 147 -11.12 3.22 12.92
N ILE A 148 -10.47 4.10 12.20
CA ILE A 148 -9.56 3.77 11.12
C ILE A 148 -8.17 4.29 11.41
N LYS A 149 -7.16 3.64 10.85
CA LYS A 149 -5.78 4.09 10.91
C LYS A 149 -5.20 4.29 9.52
N ARG A 150 -4.30 5.23 9.41
CA ARG A 150 -3.43 5.41 8.27
C ARG A 150 -2.00 5.51 8.76
N SER A 151 -1.13 4.65 8.24
CA SER A 151 0.30 4.65 8.52
C SER A 151 1.04 5.06 7.24
N GLY A 152 1.62 6.25 7.19
CA GLY A 152 2.35 6.76 6.02
C GLY A 152 1.49 6.78 4.74
N ASP A 153 2.05 6.25 3.65
CA ASP A 153 1.39 6.13 2.34
C ASP A 153 0.61 4.81 2.18
N VAL A 154 0.36 4.11 3.29
CA VAL A 154 -0.38 2.84 3.28
C VAL A 154 -1.88 3.09 3.12
N ILE A 155 -2.56 2.12 2.53
CA ILE A 155 -4.01 2.10 2.40
C ILE A 155 -4.63 2.14 3.80
N PRO A 156 -5.61 3.03 4.06
CA PRO A 156 -6.28 3.09 5.34
C PRO A 156 -6.95 1.76 5.70
N ASP A 157 -6.82 1.33 6.96
CA ASP A 157 -7.42 0.08 7.46
C ASP A 157 -8.36 0.35 8.65
N ILE A 158 -9.33 -0.55 8.79
CA ILE A 158 -10.28 -0.54 9.92
C ILE A 158 -9.60 -1.18 11.12
N VAL A 159 -9.48 -0.44 12.20
CA VAL A 159 -8.90 -0.89 13.47
C VAL A 159 -9.97 -1.43 14.40
N GLU A 160 -11.10 -0.73 14.47
CA GLU A 160 -12.17 -0.99 15.41
C GLU A 160 -13.53 -0.61 14.82
N ILE A 161 -14.55 -1.35 15.18
CA ILE A 161 -15.94 -1.00 14.93
C ILE A 161 -16.49 -0.47 16.23
N ILE A 162 -16.64 0.86 16.31
CA ILE A 162 -17.12 1.55 17.52
C ILE A 162 -18.58 1.22 17.76
N LYS A 163 -19.36 1.25 16.67
CA LYS A 163 -20.80 0.96 16.70
C LYS A 163 -21.24 0.33 15.40
N SER A 164 -21.84 -0.85 15.48
CA SER A 164 -22.44 -1.53 14.33
C SER A 164 -23.78 -0.94 13.93
N SER A 165 -24.17 -1.12 12.68
CA SER A 165 -25.54 -0.87 12.22
C SER A 165 -26.49 -1.97 12.71
N THR A 166 -27.79 -1.79 12.52
CA THR A 166 -28.81 -2.79 12.87
C THR A 166 -28.65 -4.03 12.00
N GLU A 167 -28.44 -3.83 10.69
CA GLU A 167 -28.31 -4.89 9.69
C GLU A 167 -27.08 -4.63 8.79
N PRO A 168 -26.40 -5.70 8.33
CA PRO A 168 -25.30 -5.55 7.38
C PRO A 168 -25.84 -5.13 6.02
N LEU A 169 -25.16 -4.20 5.34
CA LEU A 169 -25.51 -3.80 3.97
C LEU A 169 -24.88 -4.76 2.97
N LEU A 170 -25.55 -5.87 2.68
CA LEU A 170 -25.18 -6.83 1.63
C LEU A 170 -25.79 -6.39 0.28
N PRO A 171 -25.31 -6.92 -0.86
CA PRO A 171 -25.92 -6.61 -2.17
C PRO A 171 -27.38 -7.07 -2.21
N ASP A 172 -28.28 -6.20 -2.63
CA ASP A 172 -29.71 -6.47 -2.77
C ASP A 172 -30.16 -6.61 -4.23
N ASN A 173 -29.41 -6.03 -5.17
CA ASN A 173 -29.74 -5.99 -6.60
C ASN A 173 -28.94 -6.98 -7.47
N ILE A 174 -28.21 -7.89 -6.87
CA ILE A 174 -27.33 -8.84 -7.55
C ILE A 174 -27.56 -10.25 -6.99
N ASN A 175 -27.85 -11.23 -7.84
CA ASN A 175 -27.91 -12.62 -7.43
C ASN A 175 -26.51 -13.14 -7.11
N TYR A 176 -26.30 -13.63 -5.89
CA TYR A 176 -25.02 -14.17 -5.44
C TYR A 176 -25.19 -15.42 -4.57
N THR A 177 -24.12 -16.19 -4.46
CA THR A 177 -23.98 -17.27 -3.48
C THR A 177 -22.72 -17.08 -2.67
N TRP A 178 -22.70 -17.63 -1.47
CA TRP A 178 -21.47 -17.72 -0.69
C TRP A 178 -20.55 -18.77 -1.32
N ASN A 179 -19.24 -18.52 -1.28
CA ASN A 179 -18.25 -19.51 -1.67
C ASN A 179 -18.18 -20.63 -0.61
N GLU A 180 -17.46 -21.71 -0.91
CA GLU A 180 -17.32 -22.89 -0.04
C GLU A 180 -16.82 -22.57 1.37
N THR A 181 -16.01 -21.54 1.51
CA THR A 181 -15.47 -21.09 2.81
C THR A 181 -16.38 -20.13 3.57
N ASN A 182 -17.50 -19.71 2.98
CA ASN A 182 -18.40 -18.68 3.52
C ASN A 182 -17.71 -17.35 3.86
N VAL A 183 -16.63 -17.01 3.18
CA VAL A 183 -15.88 -15.76 3.38
C VAL A 183 -16.25 -14.69 2.36
N ASP A 184 -16.41 -15.12 1.11
CA ASP A 184 -16.72 -14.24 -0.01
C ASP A 184 -18.05 -14.66 -0.66
N ILE A 185 -18.67 -13.73 -1.37
CA ILE A 185 -19.84 -13.94 -2.18
C ILE A 185 -19.47 -13.90 -3.67
N ILE A 186 -20.09 -14.77 -4.46
CA ILE A 186 -19.82 -14.94 -5.88
C ILE A 186 -21.10 -14.60 -6.65
N ILE A 187 -20.96 -13.79 -7.69
CA ILE A 187 -22.07 -13.43 -8.59
C ILE A 187 -22.57 -14.66 -9.32
N GLN A 188 -23.88 -14.87 -9.33
CA GLN A 188 -24.53 -15.91 -10.11
C GLN A 188 -25.15 -15.33 -11.36
N ASN A 189 -24.74 -15.83 -12.54
CA ASN A 189 -25.38 -15.68 -13.87
C ASN A 189 -25.99 -14.29 -14.17
N ASP A 190 -25.36 -13.22 -13.71
CA ASP A 190 -25.79 -11.88 -14.03
C ASP A 190 -25.06 -11.36 -15.27
N ASN A 191 -25.79 -11.30 -16.39
CA ASN A 191 -25.25 -10.81 -17.66
C ASN A 191 -24.83 -9.33 -17.57
N SER A 192 -25.44 -8.54 -16.70
CA SER A 192 -25.12 -7.11 -16.53
C SER A 192 -23.70 -6.90 -15.94
N VAL A 193 -23.18 -7.89 -15.22
CA VAL A 193 -21.87 -7.81 -14.57
C VAL A 193 -20.78 -8.55 -15.37
N LYS A 194 -21.15 -9.42 -16.32
CA LYS A 194 -20.19 -10.17 -17.16
C LYS A 194 -19.22 -9.25 -17.90
N ASP A 195 -19.72 -8.15 -18.45
CA ASP A 195 -18.87 -7.18 -19.16
C ASP A 195 -17.84 -6.53 -18.24
N SER A 196 -18.23 -6.18 -17.02
CA SER A 196 -17.30 -5.63 -16.02
C SER A 196 -16.23 -6.64 -15.61
N ILE A 197 -16.56 -7.92 -15.48
CA ILE A 197 -15.60 -9.00 -15.19
C ILE A 197 -14.67 -9.20 -16.37
N ASN A 198 -15.20 -9.27 -17.61
CA ASN A 198 -14.40 -9.43 -18.83
C ASN A 198 -13.44 -8.27 -19.03
N ILE A 199 -13.86 -7.02 -18.82
CA ILE A 199 -12.99 -5.85 -18.90
C ILE A 199 -11.84 -5.97 -17.89
N LYS A 200 -12.12 -6.40 -16.64
CA LYS A 200 -11.07 -6.59 -15.62
C LYS A 200 -10.11 -7.73 -15.96
N LEU A 201 -10.61 -8.84 -16.53
CA LEU A 201 -9.77 -9.95 -17.00
C LEU A 201 -8.85 -9.49 -18.14
N ILE A 202 -9.39 -8.80 -19.14
CA ILE A 202 -8.62 -8.26 -20.26
C ILE A 202 -7.60 -7.23 -19.78
N THR A 203 -8.00 -6.34 -18.88
CA THR A 203 -7.08 -5.33 -18.30
C THR A 203 -5.94 -6.00 -17.53
N ASP A 204 -6.22 -7.02 -16.73
CA ASP A 204 -5.19 -7.78 -15.98
C ASP A 204 -4.25 -8.53 -16.92
N PHE A 205 -4.80 -9.12 -18.00
CA PHE A 205 -4.02 -9.78 -19.03
C PHE A 205 -3.02 -8.80 -19.70
N PHE A 206 -3.49 -7.63 -20.15
CA PHE A 206 -2.61 -6.63 -20.76
C PHE A 206 -1.60 -6.01 -19.77
N LYS A 207 -1.98 -5.86 -18.50
CA LYS A 207 -1.02 -5.41 -17.47
C LYS A 207 0.11 -6.42 -17.26
N LYS A 208 -0.19 -7.73 -17.35
CA LYS A 208 0.82 -8.78 -17.22
C LYS A 208 1.69 -8.94 -18.48
N LEU A 209 1.16 -8.57 -19.66
CA LEU A 209 1.92 -8.56 -20.90
C LEU A 209 2.82 -7.32 -21.04
N LYS A 210 2.61 -6.26 -20.25
CA LYS A 210 3.57 -5.16 -20.11
C LYS A 210 4.73 -5.63 -19.23
N THR A 211 5.49 -6.57 -19.74
CA THR A 211 6.85 -6.79 -19.32
C THR A 211 7.69 -5.87 -20.20
N ASP A 212 8.30 -4.87 -19.54
CA ASP A 212 9.37 -3.98 -20.02
C ASP A 212 8.99 -2.93 -21.04
#